data_20978546a11d70a25d60bc7666c29f3c
#
_entry.id   20978546a11d70a25d60bc7666c29f3c
#
_cell.length_a   1.000
_cell.length_b   1.000
_cell.length_c   1.000
_cell.angle_alpha   90.00
_cell.angle_beta   90.00
_cell.angle_gamma   90.00
#
_symmetry.space_group_name_H-M   'P 1'
#
loop_
_entity.id
_entity.type
_entity.pdbx_description
1 polymer ?
#
loop_
_entity_poly.entity_id
_entity_poly.type
_entity_poly.pdbx_seq_one_letter_code
_entity_poly.pdbx_strand_id
1 'polypeptide(L)'
;MLARMKSVFNVSNKQIVDRLFSIIKWNTNLLVILLLLPFISIAQITGTVLSESTGLPVEGASVYFNNTSIGTSANAAGKFSLPLPDIANAEMIISAVGFQLLVFKPGAAGIENKNIIFKLAQKEEQLKNVLILTDAVRRKYLAIFETQFLGITEEAAGSSIKNRKDIYFTSGDTKNAFRAYSDTPLVIINKMLGYKISFELAEFLYDQQNGRTFYYGYTRFDEMGDKKRWVKNRKRCYYGSTVHFFRSLIGNRLKEEGYRIYLIKPLPISADSSTAGSGSKPPSGQNEMAMAVGVTGAQIIEPDSSNSNNYKVTIPGKLMVQYDKEPASKYYLKKSTFIAGNMPVGFRSYVTVKTPFISLNKMGIINNPADVEYSGYWIYEKAANMLPFNYAPE
;
A
#
# COMPACT_ATOMS: atom_id res chain seq x y z
N MET A 1 30.07 -55.45 -61.67
CA MET A 1 29.15 -54.29 -61.66
C MET A 1 28.04 -54.40 -60.64
N LEU A 2 27.44 -55.57 -60.41
CA LEU A 2 26.33 -55.83 -59.48
C LEU A 2 26.70 -55.65 -57.99
N ALA A 3 27.98 -55.86 -57.57
CA ALA A 3 28.40 -55.74 -56.16
C ALA A 3 28.51 -54.25 -55.73
N ARG A 4 28.88 -53.34 -56.64
CA ARG A 4 28.91 -51.85 -56.39
C ARG A 4 27.56 -51.24 -56.27
N MET A 5 26.57 -51.76 -57.03
CA MET A 5 25.18 -51.24 -56.92
C MET A 5 24.51 -51.61 -55.60
N LYS A 6 24.78 -52.79 -55.05
CA LYS A 6 24.21 -53.21 -53.73
C LYS A 6 24.81 -52.40 -52.57
N SER A 7 26.04 -51.94 -52.63
CA SER A 7 26.66 -51.13 -51.57
C SER A 7 26.11 -49.68 -51.53
N VAL A 8 25.80 -49.10 -52.70
CA VAL A 8 25.26 -47.75 -52.80
C VAL A 8 23.80 -47.73 -52.31
N PHE A 9 23.00 -48.74 -52.64
CA PHE A 9 21.60 -48.86 -52.21
C PHE A 9 21.48 -49.06 -50.70
N ASN A 10 22.41 -49.80 -50.07
CA ASN A 10 22.40 -50.05 -48.61
C ASN A 10 22.84 -48.82 -47.81
N VAL A 11 23.73 -47.99 -48.32
CA VAL A 11 24.18 -46.76 -47.64
C VAL A 11 23.08 -45.69 -47.70
N SER A 12 22.37 -45.59 -48.82
CA SER A 12 21.26 -44.63 -49.00
C SER A 12 20.09 -44.92 -48.05
N ASN A 13 19.70 -46.22 -47.92
CA ASN A 13 18.60 -46.58 -47.04
C ASN A 13 18.97 -46.40 -45.55
N LYS A 14 20.22 -46.62 -45.15
CA LYS A 14 20.66 -46.42 -43.79
C LYS A 14 20.61 -44.93 -43.41
N GLN A 15 21.05 -44.02 -44.29
CA GLN A 15 20.97 -42.57 -44.05
C GLN A 15 19.52 -42.05 -43.94
N ILE A 16 18.59 -42.62 -44.73
CA ILE A 16 17.17 -42.26 -44.65
C ILE A 16 16.58 -42.75 -43.31
N VAL A 17 16.88 -43.99 -42.91
CA VAL A 17 16.43 -44.54 -41.64
C VAL A 17 16.99 -43.75 -40.44
N ASP A 18 18.29 -43.39 -40.46
CA ASP A 18 18.92 -42.60 -39.39
C ASP A 18 18.31 -41.20 -39.31
N ARG A 19 17.98 -40.56 -40.43
CA ARG A 19 17.26 -39.25 -40.44
C ARG A 19 15.84 -39.39 -39.89
N LEU A 20 15.09 -40.42 -40.25
CA LEU A 20 13.75 -40.67 -39.72
C LEU A 20 13.81 -40.93 -38.20
N PHE A 21 14.75 -41.72 -37.72
CA PHE A 21 14.96 -41.94 -36.27
C PHE A 21 15.33 -40.64 -35.53
N SER A 22 16.14 -39.77 -36.10
CA SER A 22 16.47 -38.47 -35.48
C SER A 22 15.28 -37.54 -35.42
N ILE A 23 14.42 -37.49 -36.42
CA ILE A 23 13.21 -36.69 -36.45
C ILE A 23 12.18 -37.21 -35.42
N ILE A 24 12.06 -38.54 -35.31
CA ILE A 24 11.16 -39.14 -34.30
C ILE A 24 11.67 -38.88 -32.87
N LYS A 25 12.98 -39.00 -32.63
CA LYS A 25 13.58 -38.65 -31.32
C LYS A 25 13.42 -37.16 -30.98
N TRP A 26 13.53 -36.28 -31.96
CA TRP A 26 13.33 -34.84 -31.74
C TRP A 26 11.87 -34.54 -31.36
N ASN A 27 10.94 -35.17 -32.07
CA ASN A 27 9.50 -34.97 -31.80
C ASN A 27 9.08 -35.59 -30.45
N THR A 28 9.63 -36.73 -30.04
CA THR A 28 9.36 -37.32 -28.71
C THR A 28 9.97 -36.49 -27.59
N ASN A 29 11.18 -35.96 -27.75
CA ASN A 29 11.78 -35.06 -26.77
C ASN A 29 11.00 -33.73 -26.64
N LEU A 30 10.53 -33.18 -27.76
CA LEU A 30 9.68 -31.98 -27.76
C LEU A 30 8.32 -32.24 -27.08
N LEU A 31 7.75 -33.41 -27.30
CA LEU A 31 6.49 -33.83 -26.64
C LEU A 31 6.67 -34.03 -25.12
N VAL A 32 7.81 -34.61 -24.71
CA VAL A 32 8.16 -34.79 -23.28
C VAL A 32 8.42 -33.43 -22.61
N ILE A 33 9.10 -32.50 -23.30
CA ILE A 33 9.31 -31.12 -22.80
C ILE A 33 7.95 -30.38 -22.68
N LEU A 34 7.04 -30.55 -23.62
CA LEU A 34 5.71 -29.96 -23.59
C LEU A 34 4.84 -30.54 -22.45
N LEU A 35 4.99 -31.84 -22.15
CA LEU A 35 4.32 -32.52 -21.02
C LEU A 35 4.92 -32.18 -19.65
N LEU A 36 6.18 -31.75 -19.62
CA LEU A 36 6.88 -31.33 -18.40
C LEU A 36 6.75 -29.83 -18.11
N LEU A 37 6.08 -29.04 -19.02
CA LEU A 37 5.74 -27.66 -18.68
C LEU A 37 4.80 -27.71 -17.47
N PRO A 38 5.22 -27.18 -16.31
CA PRO A 38 4.33 -27.13 -15.15
C PRO A 38 3.13 -26.25 -15.57
N PHE A 39 1.93 -26.78 -15.47
CA PHE A 39 0.72 -25.97 -15.46
C PHE A 39 0.84 -25.06 -14.25
N ILE A 40 1.31 -23.84 -14.44
CA ILE A 40 1.30 -22.81 -13.40
C ILE A 40 -0.18 -22.51 -13.15
N SER A 41 -0.79 -23.27 -12.29
CA SER A 41 -2.14 -22.99 -11.79
C SER A 41 -2.03 -21.78 -10.88
N ILE A 42 -2.34 -20.58 -11.41
CA ILE A 42 -2.50 -19.40 -10.57
C ILE A 42 -3.78 -19.60 -9.79
N ALA A 43 -3.67 -19.66 -8.46
CA ALA A 43 -4.82 -19.69 -7.59
C ALA A 43 -5.73 -18.50 -7.88
N GLN A 44 -6.99 -18.74 -8.17
CA GLN A 44 -7.97 -17.71 -8.51
C GLN A 44 -9.15 -17.80 -7.55
N ILE A 45 -9.70 -16.64 -7.21
CA ILE A 45 -11.00 -16.55 -6.58
C ILE A 45 -12.03 -16.16 -7.63
N THR A 46 -13.10 -16.94 -7.71
CA THR A 46 -14.22 -16.69 -8.60
C THR A 46 -15.48 -16.43 -7.79
N GLY A 47 -16.36 -15.60 -8.29
CA GLY A 47 -17.59 -15.30 -7.57
C GLY A 47 -18.65 -14.64 -8.45
N THR A 48 -19.81 -14.45 -7.84
CA THR A 48 -20.93 -13.74 -8.43
C THR A 48 -21.43 -12.69 -7.46
N VAL A 49 -21.56 -11.46 -7.91
CA VAL A 49 -22.07 -10.33 -7.13
C VAL A 49 -23.54 -10.15 -7.42
N LEU A 50 -24.37 -10.23 -6.39
CA LEU A 50 -25.82 -10.06 -6.47
C LEU A 50 -26.28 -8.93 -5.56
N SER A 51 -27.38 -8.28 -5.90
CA SER A 51 -28.10 -7.39 -4.99
C SER A 51 -28.79 -8.23 -3.92
N GLU A 52 -28.62 -7.87 -2.65
CA GLU A 52 -29.25 -8.58 -1.53
C GLU A 52 -30.78 -8.47 -1.57
N SER A 53 -31.29 -7.29 -1.93
CA SER A 53 -32.74 -7.01 -1.93
C SER A 53 -33.49 -7.63 -3.11
N THR A 54 -32.86 -7.69 -4.31
CA THR A 54 -33.52 -8.15 -5.54
C THR A 54 -33.05 -9.53 -6.02
N GLY A 55 -31.89 -10.00 -5.55
CA GLY A 55 -31.24 -11.20 -6.05
C GLY A 55 -30.66 -11.07 -7.48
N LEU A 56 -30.79 -9.90 -8.12
CA LEU A 56 -30.30 -9.68 -9.47
C LEU A 56 -28.79 -9.45 -9.49
N PRO A 57 -28.11 -9.80 -10.61
CA PRO A 57 -26.69 -9.53 -10.79
C PRO A 57 -26.36 -8.04 -10.70
N VAL A 58 -25.25 -7.70 -10.05
CA VAL A 58 -24.72 -6.33 -10.01
C VAL A 58 -23.61 -6.21 -11.05
N GLU A 59 -23.98 -5.81 -12.26
CA GLU A 59 -23.04 -5.55 -13.35
C GLU A 59 -22.10 -4.41 -13.01
N GLY A 60 -20.82 -4.53 -13.40
CA GLY A 60 -19.81 -3.50 -13.20
C GLY A 60 -19.34 -3.34 -11.76
N ALA A 61 -19.79 -4.18 -10.82
CA ALA A 61 -19.28 -4.17 -9.46
C ALA A 61 -17.74 -4.32 -9.48
N SER A 62 -17.04 -3.40 -8.82
CA SER A 62 -15.58 -3.43 -8.70
C SER A 62 -15.18 -4.45 -7.66
N VAL A 63 -14.33 -5.41 -8.04
CA VAL A 63 -13.79 -6.45 -7.14
C VAL A 63 -12.28 -6.35 -7.17
N TYR A 64 -11.66 -6.08 -6.03
CA TYR A 64 -10.21 -5.87 -5.99
C TYR A 64 -9.63 -6.17 -4.60
N PHE A 65 -8.35 -6.44 -4.54
CA PHE A 65 -7.62 -6.51 -3.29
C PHE A 65 -7.16 -5.12 -2.85
N ASN A 66 -7.50 -4.77 -1.62
CA ASN A 66 -7.23 -3.45 -1.05
C ASN A 66 -5.75 -3.06 -1.16
N ASN A 67 -5.50 -1.83 -1.58
CA ASN A 67 -4.16 -1.27 -1.79
C ASN A 67 -3.28 -2.07 -2.76
N THR A 68 -3.88 -2.73 -3.76
CA THR A 68 -3.12 -3.46 -4.80
C THR A 68 -3.52 -3.02 -6.20
N SER A 69 -2.76 -3.49 -7.21
CA SER A 69 -3.15 -3.40 -8.62
C SER A 69 -3.94 -4.64 -9.09
N ILE A 70 -4.33 -5.52 -8.17
CA ILE A 70 -5.09 -6.74 -8.47
C ILE A 70 -6.58 -6.45 -8.32
N GLY A 71 -7.27 -6.30 -9.43
CA GLY A 71 -8.69 -5.98 -9.46
C GLY A 71 -9.34 -6.31 -10.79
N THR A 72 -10.65 -6.46 -10.76
CA THR A 72 -11.50 -6.73 -11.92
C THR A 72 -12.86 -6.05 -11.74
N SER A 73 -13.77 -6.21 -12.71
CA SER A 73 -15.17 -5.82 -12.59
C SER A 73 -16.06 -7.01 -12.93
N ALA A 74 -17.19 -7.10 -12.25
CA ALA A 74 -18.20 -8.11 -12.54
C ALA A 74 -18.85 -7.88 -13.92
N ASN A 75 -19.08 -8.96 -14.67
CA ASN A 75 -19.75 -8.89 -15.96
C ASN A 75 -21.27 -8.72 -15.83
N ALA A 76 -22.01 -8.71 -16.95
CA ALA A 76 -23.47 -8.56 -16.96
C ALA A 76 -24.22 -9.65 -16.16
N ALA A 77 -23.62 -10.81 -15.95
CA ALA A 77 -24.18 -11.87 -15.10
C ALA A 77 -23.68 -11.77 -13.62
N GLY A 78 -23.03 -10.66 -13.26
CA GLY A 78 -22.45 -10.45 -11.94
C GLY A 78 -21.19 -11.28 -11.65
N LYS A 79 -20.69 -12.06 -12.62
CA LYS A 79 -19.55 -12.98 -12.41
C LYS A 79 -18.21 -12.27 -12.55
N PHE A 80 -17.25 -12.68 -11.73
CA PHE A 80 -15.86 -12.22 -11.77
C PHE A 80 -14.87 -13.36 -11.54
N SER A 81 -13.64 -13.14 -11.97
CA SER A 81 -12.48 -13.97 -11.63
C SER A 81 -11.30 -13.05 -11.32
N LEU A 82 -10.56 -13.34 -10.25
CA LEU A 82 -9.47 -12.52 -9.75
C LEU A 82 -8.33 -13.41 -9.26
N PRO A 83 -7.07 -13.19 -9.67
CA PRO A 83 -5.94 -13.91 -9.11
C PRO A 83 -5.81 -13.62 -7.62
N LEU A 84 -5.54 -14.66 -6.83
CA LEU A 84 -5.33 -14.52 -5.39
C LEU A 84 -3.91 -13.97 -5.16
N PRO A 85 -3.73 -12.83 -4.47
CA PRO A 85 -2.41 -12.32 -4.16
C PRO A 85 -1.72 -13.17 -3.08
N ASP A 86 -0.41 -13.27 -3.17
CA ASP A 86 0.41 -13.83 -2.08
C ASP A 86 0.61 -12.77 -0.97
N ILE A 87 -0.50 -12.29 -0.44
CA ILE A 87 -0.56 -11.30 0.66
C ILE A 87 -1.40 -11.89 1.77
N ALA A 88 -0.75 -12.24 2.87
CA ALA A 88 -1.46 -12.73 4.04
C ALA A 88 -2.48 -11.70 4.55
N ASN A 89 -3.69 -12.13 4.86
CA ASN A 89 -4.81 -11.28 5.32
C ASN A 89 -5.24 -10.20 4.30
N ALA A 90 -4.99 -10.42 3.00
CA ALA A 90 -5.45 -9.50 1.97
C ALA A 90 -6.98 -9.30 2.08
N GLU A 91 -7.41 -8.05 2.09
CA GLU A 91 -8.82 -7.69 2.09
C GLU A 91 -9.30 -7.57 0.64
N MET A 92 -10.26 -8.39 0.25
CA MET A 92 -10.96 -8.24 -1.00
C MET A 92 -12.15 -7.32 -0.81
N ILE A 93 -12.22 -6.28 -1.62
CA ILE A 93 -13.25 -5.27 -1.59
C ILE A 93 -14.19 -5.51 -2.75
N ILE A 94 -15.50 -5.53 -2.47
CA ILE A 94 -16.56 -5.56 -3.47
C ILE A 94 -17.36 -4.27 -3.32
N SER A 95 -17.38 -3.45 -4.35
CA SER A 95 -18.00 -2.12 -4.31
C SER A 95 -18.80 -1.87 -5.60
N ALA A 96 -19.97 -1.26 -5.45
CA ALA A 96 -20.77 -0.79 -6.56
C ALA A 96 -21.50 0.49 -6.16
N VAL A 97 -21.74 1.39 -7.12
CA VAL A 97 -22.48 2.64 -6.87
C VAL A 97 -23.89 2.32 -6.40
N GLY A 98 -24.34 2.94 -5.30
CA GLY A 98 -25.63 2.70 -4.69
C GLY A 98 -25.70 1.50 -3.74
N PHE A 99 -24.60 0.82 -3.52
CA PHE A 99 -24.51 -0.31 -2.58
C PHE A 99 -23.52 -0.03 -1.44
N GLN A 100 -23.72 -0.72 -0.32
CA GLN A 100 -22.74 -0.76 0.76
C GLN A 100 -21.52 -1.54 0.33
N LEU A 101 -20.33 -1.03 0.68
CA LEU A 101 -19.07 -1.69 0.41
C LEU A 101 -18.97 -2.96 1.27
N LEU A 102 -18.58 -4.08 0.65
CA LEU A 102 -18.33 -5.36 1.32
C LEU A 102 -16.82 -5.63 1.40
N VAL A 103 -16.34 -5.89 2.61
CA VAL A 103 -14.98 -6.33 2.86
C VAL A 103 -14.97 -7.83 3.12
N PHE A 104 -14.25 -8.57 2.31
CA PHE A 104 -14.11 -10.01 2.44
C PHE A 104 -12.62 -10.37 2.66
N LYS A 105 -12.34 -11.25 3.64
CA LYS A 105 -10.98 -11.73 3.93
C LYS A 105 -10.85 -13.18 3.51
N PRO A 106 -10.19 -13.47 2.38
CA PRO A 106 -10.05 -14.84 1.86
C PRO A 106 -9.11 -15.74 2.67
N GLY A 107 -8.71 -15.38 3.87
CA GLY A 107 -7.70 -16.08 4.68
C GLY A 107 -8.01 -17.48 5.18
N ALA A 108 -9.14 -18.10 4.80
CA ALA A 108 -9.45 -19.48 5.13
C ALA A 108 -9.05 -20.41 3.97
N ALA A 109 -8.24 -21.43 4.26
CA ALA A 109 -7.91 -22.48 3.31
C ALA A 109 -9.16 -23.06 2.63
N GLY A 110 -9.12 -23.18 1.29
CA GLY A 110 -10.16 -23.84 0.52
C GLY A 110 -11.17 -22.94 -0.17
N ILE A 111 -10.89 -21.64 -0.33
CA ILE A 111 -11.70 -20.71 -1.16
C ILE A 111 -11.17 -20.60 -2.60
N GLU A 112 -9.98 -21.11 -2.85
CA GLU A 112 -9.44 -21.14 -4.21
C GLU A 112 -10.36 -21.97 -5.11
N ASN A 113 -10.65 -21.42 -6.28
CA ASN A 113 -11.47 -22.08 -7.32
C ASN A 113 -12.94 -22.36 -6.93
N LYS A 114 -13.47 -21.77 -5.84
CA LYS A 114 -14.89 -21.83 -5.51
C LYS A 114 -15.62 -20.60 -6.03
N ASN A 115 -16.78 -20.83 -6.65
CA ASN A 115 -17.67 -19.72 -7.02
C ASN A 115 -18.43 -19.24 -5.79
N ILE A 116 -18.01 -18.10 -5.22
CA ILE A 116 -18.60 -17.52 -4.01
C ILE A 116 -19.69 -16.52 -4.43
N ILE A 117 -20.83 -16.56 -3.76
CA ILE A 117 -21.90 -15.58 -3.97
C ILE A 117 -21.72 -14.46 -2.95
N PHE A 118 -21.55 -13.24 -3.45
CA PHE A 118 -21.47 -12.02 -2.66
C PHE A 118 -22.76 -11.23 -2.82
N LYS A 119 -23.42 -10.91 -1.71
CA LYS A 119 -24.65 -10.11 -1.71
C LYS A 119 -24.31 -8.70 -1.23
N LEU A 120 -24.61 -7.70 -2.04
CA LEU A 120 -24.46 -6.30 -1.69
C LEU A 120 -25.79 -5.73 -1.20
N ALA A 121 -25.79 -5.18 0.01
CA ALA A 121 -26.91 -4.41 0.54
C ALA A 121 -26.96 -3.05 -0.14
N GLN A 122 -28.14 -2.52 -0.40
CA GLN A 122 -28.30 -1.15 -0.89
C GLN A 122 -27.82 -0.16 0.16
N LYS A 123 -27.18 0.92 -0.29
CA LYS A 123 -26.75 2.00 0.59
C LYS A 123 -27.99 2.81 0.98
N GLU A 124 -28.32 2.81 2.28
CA GLU A 124 -29.33 3.70 2.79
C GLU A 124 -28.85 5.16 2.66
N GLU A 125 -29.72 6.03 2.15
CA GLU A 125 -29.49 7.47 2.17
C GLU A 125 -29.57 7.97 3.61
N GLN A 126 -28.46 7.96 4.31
CA GLN A 126 -28.38 8.66 5.58
C GLN A 126 -28.35 10.17 5.29
N LEU A 127 -29.32 10.90 5.83
CA LEU A 127 -29.32 12.36 5.82
C LEU A 127 -28.13 12.85 6.64
N LYS A 128 -27.00 13.00 5.98
CA LYS A 128 -25.83 13.63 6.59
C LYS A 128 -26.08 15.14 6.64
N ASN A 129 -25.72 15.78 7.74
CA ASN A 129 -25.78 17.25 7.87
C ASN A 129 -24.70 17.89 6.96
N VAL A 130 -24.96 17.88 5.67
CA VAL A 130 -24.07 18.48 4.66
C VAL A 130 -24.05 19.99 4.85
N LEU A 131 -22.85 20.56 4.90
CA LEU A 131 -22.68 22.01 4.96
C LEU A 131 -23.13 22.64 3.62
N ILE A 132 -24.11 23.51 3.68
CA ILE A 132 -24.48 24.36 2.56
C ILE A 132 -23.42 25.47 2.47
N LEU A 133 -22.52 25.34 1.52
CA LEU A 133 -21.37 26.24 1.34
C LEU A 133 -21.58 27.11 0.10
N THR A 134 -21.20 28.39 0.19
CA THR A 134 -21.05 29.21 -1.02
C THR A 134 -19.90 28.66 -1.87
N ASP A 135 -19.92 28.93 -3.16
CA ASP A 135 -18.87 28.45 -4.09
C ASP A 135 -17.46 28.85 -3.66
N ALA A 136 -17.29 30.04 -3.08
CA ALA A 136 -16.01 30.51 -2.60
C ALA A 136 -15.51 29.70 -1.40
N VAL A 137 -16.38 29.41 -0.46
CA VAL A 137 -16.08 28.60 0.73
C VAL A 137 -15.83 27.14 0.32
N ARG A 138 -16.67 26.59 -0.57
CA ARG A 138 -16.48 25.25 -1.10
C ARG A 138 -15.11 25.07 -1.77
N ARG A 139 -14.69 26.03 -2.62
CA ARG A 139 -13.34 26.01 -3.23
C ARG A 139 -12.23 25.99 -2.18
N LYS A 140 -12.37 26.76 -1.10
CA LYS A 140 -11.40 26.75 0.01
C LYS A 140 -11.32 25.38 0.70
N TYR A 141 -12.46 24.76 1.02
CA TYR A 141 -12.51 23.44 1.63
C TYR A 141 -11.92 22.35 0.72
N LEU A 142 -12.23 22.40 -0.58
CA LEU A 142 -11.64 21.49 -1.57
C LEU A 142 -10.10 21.64 -1.64
N ALA A 143 -9.59 22.88 -1.67
CA ALA A 143 -8.15 23.10 -1.70
C ALA A 143 -7.44 22.58 -0.44
N ILE A 144 -8.07 22.77 0.73
CA ILE A 144 -7.57 22.21 2.00
C ILE A 144 -7.62 20.67 1.93
N PHE A 145 -8.75 20.09 1.52
CA PHE A 145 -8.92 18.65 1.38
C PHE A 145 -7.85 18.05 0.47
N GLU A 146 -7.67 18.59 -0.74
CA GLU A 146 -6.66 18.11 -1.68
C GLU A 146 -5.24 18.19 -1.12
N THR A 147 -4.91 19.29 -0.46
CA THR A 147 -3.60 19.46 0.19
C THR A 147 -3.38 18.44 1.30
N GLN A 148 -4.41 18.21 2.13
CA GLN A 148 -4.32 17.32 3.26
C GLN A 148 -4.44 15.84 2.86
N PHE A 149 -5.10 15.53 1.77
CA PHE A 149 -5.30 14.18 1.26
C PHE A 149 -4.21 13.74 0.27
N LEU A 150 -3.97 14.52 -0.79
CA LEU A 150 -2.94 14.20 -1.80
C LEU A 150 -1.52 14.51 -1.32
N GLY A 151 -1.37 15.51 -0.44
CA GLY A 151 -0.07 15.98 0.00
C GLY A 151 0.42 17.20 -0.78
N ILE A 152 1.72 17.49 -0.64
CA ILE A 152 2.38 18.68 -1.23
C ILE A 152 3.66 18.30 -1.97
N THR A 153 3.88 17.02 -2.25
CA THR A 153 5.05 16.48 -2.95
C THR A 153 4.98 16.77 -4.46
N GLU A 154 6.03 16.38 -5.19
CA GLU A 154 6.00 16.45 -6.67
C GLU A 154 4.91 15.53 -7.24
N GLU A 155 4.70 14.38 -6.62
CA GLU A 155 3.66 13.42 -6.97
C GLU A 155 2.26 14.03 -6.77
N ALA A 156 2.07 14.79 -5.68
CA ALA A 156 0.83 15.50 -5.40
C ALA A 156 0.56 16.60 -6.46
N ALA A 157 1.59 17.36 -6.84
CA ALA A 157 1.46 18.37 -7.89
C ALA A 157 1.11 17.77 -9.27
N GLY A 158 1.54 16.51 -9.52
CA GLY A 158 1.20 15.75 -10.73
C GLY A 158 -0.10 14.95 -10.63
N SER A 159 -0.83 15.05 -9.52
CA SER A 159 -2.06 14.32 -9.26
C SER A 159 -3.30 15.22 -9.36
N SER A 160 -4.43 14.64 -9.72
CA SER A 160 -5.72 15.36 -9.74
C SER A 160 -6.87 14.44 -9.44
N ILE A 161 -7.82 14.88 -8.63
CA ILE A 161 -9.09 14.21 -8.39
C ILE A 161 -10.06 14.63 -9.51
N LYS A 162 -10.62 13.69 -10.26
CA LYS A 162 -11.46 13.93 -11.42
C LYS A 162 -12.90 14.28 -11.06
N ASN A 163 -13.42 13.64 -10.03
CA ASN A 163 -14.80 13.78 -9.59
C ASN A 163 -14.93 14.64 -8.33
N ARG A 164 -14.25 15.79 -8.28
CA ARG A 164 -14.30 16.76 -7.17
C ARG A 164 -15.72 17.21 -6.78
N LYS A 165 -16.63 17.19 -7.74
CA LYS A 165 -18.03 17.56 -7.52
C LYS A 165 -18.75 16.61 -6.57
N ASP A 166 -18.31 15.35 -6.49
CA ASP A 166 -18.92 14.33 -5.66
C ASP A 166 -18.47 14.42 -4.19
N ILE A 167 -17.47 15.29 -3.90
CA ILE A 167 -16.99 15.52 -2.54
C ILE A 167 -17.92 16.54 -1.85
N TYR A 168 -18.42 16.19 -0.69
CA TYR A 168 -19.18 17.07 0.19
C TYR A 168 -18.55 17.13 1.59
N PHE A 169 -18.94 18.16 2.34
CA PHE A 169 -18.33 18.46 3.64
C PHE A 169 -19.39 18.52 4.73
N THR A 170 -19.00 18.11 5.93
CA THR A 170 -19.79 18.30 7.15
C THR A 170 -18.90 18.93 8.23
N SER A 171 -19.51 19.46 9.30
CA SER A 171 -18.78 19.90 10.48
C SER A 171 -18.04 18.74 11.11
N GLY A 172 -16.84 19.00 11.63
CA GLY A 172 -16.11 18.07 12.48
C GLY A 172 -16.49 18.21 13.96
N ASP A 173 -15.74 17.53 14.81
CA ASP A 173 -16.03 17.47 16.26
C ASP A 173 -15.69 18.78 16.98
N THR A 174 -14.85 19.63 16.39
CA THR A 174 -14.50 20.96 16.92
C THR A 174 -14.91 22.05 15.95
N LYS A 175 -15.02 23.28 16.43
CA LYS A 175 -15.44 24.44 15.64
C LYS A 175 -14.60 24.67 14.36
N ASN A 176 -13.33 24.25 14.40
CA ASN A 176 -12.37 24.46 13.31
C ASN A 176 -12.06 23.14 12.54
N ALA A 177 -12.83 22.09 12.79
CA ALA A 177 -12.68 20.81 12.10
C ALA A 177 -13.79 20.64 11.05
N PHE A 178 -13.46 19.88 10.00
CA PHE A 178 -14.45 19.41 9.03
C PHE A 178 -14.16 17.98 8.59
N ARG A 179 -15.21 17.29 8.16
CA ARG A 179 -15.15 15.98 7.53
C ARG A 179 -15.44 16.12 6.04
N ALA A 180 -14.82 15.26 5.24
CA ALA A 180 -15.14 15.13 3.84
C ALA A 180 -15.64 13.72 3.54
N TYR A 181 -16.60 13.63 2.63
CA TYR A 181 -17.22 12.39 2.17
C TYR A 181 -17.36 12.40 0.66
N SER A 182 -17.49 11.20 0.11
CA SER A 182 -17.89 10.99 -1.29
C SER A 182 -18.77 9.74 -1.35
N ASP A 183 -19.85 9.79 -2.14
CA ASP A 183 -20.71 8.62 -2.34
C ASP A 183 -20.22 7.69 -3.44
N THR A 184 -19.25 8.18 -4.22
CA THR A 184 -18.54 7.42 -5.26
C THR A 184 -17.05 7.37 -4.94
N PRO A 185 -16.30 6.38 -5.42
CA PRO A 185 -14.85 6.35 -5.27
C PRO A 185 -14.22 7.62 -5.84
N LEU A 186 -13.26 8.20 -5.12
CA LEU A 186 -12.45 9.29 -5.64
C LEU A 186 -11.56 8.78 -6.77
N VAL A 187 -11.70 9.34 -7.96
CA VAL A 187 -10.89 8.99 -9.12
C VAL A 187 -9.67 9.90 -9.20
N ILE A 188 -8.51 9.39 -8.81
CA ILE A 188 -7.25 10.15 -8.79
C ILE A 188 -6.41 9.74 -9.99
N ILE A 189 -6.00 10.70 -10.79
CA ILE A 189 -5.02 10.47 -11.86
C ILE A 189 -3.67 10.99 -11.40
N ASN A 190 -2.75 10.07 -11.17
CA ASN A 190 -1.38 10.37 -10.80
C ASN A 190 -0.46 10.28 -12.02
N LYS A 191 -0.16 11.43 -12.63
CA LYS A 191 0.67 11.51 -13.85
C LYS A 191 2.16 11.30 -13.58
N MET A 192 2.58 11.41 -12.31
CA MET A 192 3.98 11.19 -11.92
C MET A 192 4.31 9.70 -11.76
N LEU A 193 3.38 8.93 -11.20
CA LEU A 193 3.55 7.50 -10.97
C LEU A 193 2.91 6.63 -12.05
N GLY A 194 2.03 7.20 -12.90
CA GLY A 194 1.34 6.47 -13.95
C GLY A 194 0.27 5.52 -13.41
N TYR A 195 -0.47 5.99 -12.40
CA TYR A 195 -1.60 5.26 -11.84
C TYR A 195 -2.90 6.05 -11.98
N LYS A 196 -3.97 5.35 -12.31
CA LYS A 196 -5.34 5.75 -11.99
C LYS A 196 -5.71 5.04 -10.71
N ILE A 197 -6.06 5.82 -9.68
CA ILE A 197 -6.36 5.30 -8.35
C ILE A 197 -7.84 5.54 -8.09
N SER A 198 -8.56 4.46 -7.75
CA SER A 198 -9.92 4.53 -7.23
C SER A 198 -9.85 4.41 -5.71
N PHE A 199 -10.23 5.46 -5.00
CA PHE A 199 -10.14 5.54 -3.54
C PHE A 199 -11.54 5.65 -2.94
N GLU A 200 -12.01 4.60 -2.31
CA GLU A 200 -13.24 4.58 -1.50
C GLU A 200 -12.98 5.30 -0.18
N LEU A 201 -13.36 6.55 -0.10
CA LEU A 201 -13.13 7.38 1.09
C LEU A 201 -14.06 6.96 2.22
N ALA A 202 -13.55 6.18 3.17
CA ALA A 202 -14.33 5.76 4.34
C ALA A 202 -14.44 6.89 5.37
N GLU A 203 -13.34 7.59 5.62
CA GLU A 203 -13.31 8.74 6.53
C GLU A 203 -12.25 9.75 6.11
N PHE A 204 -12.54 11.02 6.31
CA PHE A 204 -11.59 12.12 6.27
C PHE A 204 -11.99 13.16 7.32
N LEU A 205 -11.05 13.48 8.20
CA LEU A 205 -11.20 14.52 9.21
C LEU A 205 -9.96 15.42 9.17
N TYR A 206 -10.18 16.72 9.13
CA TYR A 206 -9.12 17.73 9.28
C TYR A 206 -9.49 18.69 10.39
N ASP A 207 -8.59 18.85 11.36
CA ASP A 207 -8.69 19.84 12.43
C ASP A 207 -7.67 20.97 12.16
N GLN A 208 -8.19 22.15 11.83
CA GLN A 208 -7.40 23.33 11.54
C GLN A 208 -6.61 23.84 12.74
N GLN A 209 -7.12 23.64 13.96
CA GLN A 209 -6.52 24.20 15.16
C GLN A 209 -5.16 23.58 15.48
N ASN A 210 -5.06 22.26 15.29
CA ASN A 210 -3.83 21.51 15.57
C ASN A 210 -3.13 21.00 14.31
N GLY A 211 -3.69 21.28 13.11
CA GLY A 211 -3.17 20.84 11.82
C GLY A 211 -3.23 19.32 11.61
N ARG A 212 -3.99 18.60 12.41
CA ARG A 212 -4.10 17.14 12.33
C ARG A 212 -5.04 16.72 11.22
N THR A 213 -4.60 15.75 10.44
CA THR A 213 -5.40 15.09 9.41
C THR A 213 -5.47 13.61 9.70
N PHE A 214 -6.68 13.08 9.64
CA PHE A 214 -6.91 11.64 9.65
C PHE A 214 -7.73 11.28 8.41
N TYR A 215 -7.34 10.24 7.69
CA TYR A 215 -8.15 9.64 6.63
C TYR A 215 -7.81 8.17 6.47
N TYR A 216 -8.82 7.42 6.07
CA TYR A 216 -8.62 6.05 5.61
C TYR A 216 -9.67 5.69 4.57
N GLY A 217 -9.42 4.61 3.85
CA GLY A 217 -10.30 4.10 2.81
C GLY A 217 -9.70 2.89 2.13
N TYR A 218 -10.38 2.42 1.08
CA TYR A 218 -9.95 1.28 0.31
C TYR A 218 -9.50 1.73 -1.07
N THR A 219 -8.41 1.14 -1.55
CA THR A 219 -7.72 1.66 -2.73
C THR A 219 -7.47 0.58 -3.76
N ARG A 220 -7.86 0.88 -5.01
CA ARG A 220 -7.51 0.11 -6.19
C ARG A 220 -6.59 0.93 -7.07
N PHE A 221 -5.51 0.30 -7.54
CA PHE A 221 -4.58 0.89 -8.49
C PHE A 221 -4.76 0.27 -9.86
N ASP A 222 -5.01 1.08 -10.88
CA ASP A 222 -5.00 0.69 -12.29
C ASP A 222 -3.76 1.33 -12.93
N GLU A 223 -2.87 0.51 -13.51
CA GLU A 223 -1.68 1.00 -14.20
C GLU A 223 -2.03 1.67 -15.52
N MET A 224 -1.42 2.83 -15.79
CA MET A 224 -1.60 3.57 -17.04
C MET A 224 -0.53 3.22 -18.09
N GLY A 225 0.29 2.20 -17.81
CA GLY A 225 1.38 1.70 -18.63
C GLY A 225 2.74 1.71 -17.90
N ASP A 226 3.81 1.57 -18.67
CA ASP A 226 5.17 1.28 -18.20
C ASP A 226 6.22 2.33 -18.61
N LYS A 227 5.83 3.57 -18.79
CA LYS A 227 6.78 4.63 -19.19
C LYS A 227 7.99 4.68 -18.24
N LYS A 228 9.20 4.72 -18.78
CA LYS A 228 10.47 4.76 -18.03
C LYS A 228 10.47 5.79 -16.88
N ARG A 229 9.87 6.97 -17.12
CA ARG A 229 9.74 8.01 -16.07
C ARG A 229 8.89 7.55 -14.89
N TRP A 230 7.83 6.77 -15.14
CA TRP A 230 6.94 6.26 -14.08
C TRP A 230 7.65 5.20 -13.25
N VAL A 231 8.34 4.27 -13.89
CA VAL A 231 9.17 3.26 -13.21
C VAL A 231 10.20 3.95 -12.31
N LYS A 232 10.92 4.96 -12.81
CA LYS A 232 11.88 5.74 -12.02
C LYS A 232 11.22 6.44 -10.83
N ASN A 233 10.06 7.06 -11.02
CA ASN A 233 9.36 7.76 -9.95
C ASN A 233 8.78 6.79 -8.90
N ARG A 234 8.24 5.64 -9.33
CA ARG A 234 7.79 4.57 -8.43
C ARG A 234 8.94 4.07 -7.55
N LYS A 235 10.13 3.83 -8.12
CA LYS A 235 11.33 3.48 -7.34
C LYS A 235 11.64 4.53 -6.29
N ARG A 236 11.61 5.82 -6.64
CA ARG A 236 11.85 6.91 -5.70
C ARG A 236 10.80 6.94 -4.58
N CYS A 237 9.52 6.73 -4.87
CA CYS A 237 8.47 6.67 -3.84
C CYS A 237 8.55 5.40 -2.99
N TYR A 238 9.14 4.33 -3.49
CA TYR A 238 9.32 3.09 -2.74
C TYR A 238 10.46 3.20 -1.72
N TYR A 239 11.65 3.65 -2.18
CA TYR A 239 12.80 3.74 -1.30
C TYR A 239 12.60 4.82 -0.24
N GLY A 240 12.85 4.47 1.01
CA GLY A 240 12.61 5.35 2.17
C GLY A 240 11.16 5.34 2.70
N SER A 241 10.19 4.74 1.98
CA SER A 241 8.79 4.64 2.43
C SER A 241 8.61 3.72 3.64
N THR A 242 7.44 3.79 4.27
CA THR A 242 7.07 2.89 5.38
C THR A 242 7.09 1.41 4.96
N VAL A 243 6.61 1.08 3.77
CA VAL A 243 6.61 -0.30 3.24
C VAL A 243 8.04 -0.80 3.03
N HIS A 244 8.92 0.03 2.45
CA HIS A 244 10.33 -0.31 2.28
C HIS A 244 11.02 -0.53 3.63
N PHE A 245 10.74 0.33 4.62
CA PHE A 245 11.28 0.20 5.97
C PHE A 245 10.87 -1.12 6.63
N PHE A 246 9.59 -1.44 6.65
CA PHE A 246 9.12 -2.66 7.30
C PHE A 246 9.56 -3.93 6.57
N ARG A 247 9.63 -3.92 5.24
CA ARG A 247 10.24 -5.03 4.47
C ARG A 247 11.72 -5.22 4.79
N SER A 248 12.46 -4.13 4.94
CA SER A 248 13.87 -4.16 5.31
C SER A 248 14.07 -4.65 6.75
N LEU A 249 13.14 -4.29 7.65
CA LEU A 249 13.12 -4.75 9.04
C LEU A 249 12.88 -6.27 9.12
N ILE A 250 11.86 -6.78 8.42
CA ILE A 250 11.53 -8.21 8.34
C ILE A 250 12.71 -9.00 7.73
N GLY A 251 13.31 -8.48 6.67
CA GLY A 251 14.45 -9.09 5.98
C GLY A 251 15.77 -8.96 6.72
N ASN A 252 15.81 -8.32 7.89
CA ASN A 252 17.04 -7.99 8.64
C ASN A 252 18.09 -7.25 7.80
N ARG A 253 17.65 -6.36 6.89
CA ARG A 253 18.49 -5.64 5.94
C ARG A 253 18.50 -4.12 6.16
N LEU A 254 18.09 -3.63 7.33
CA LEU A 254 17.97 -2.20 7.59
C LEU A 254 19.25 -1.43 7.22
N LYS A 255 20.42 -1.90 7.67
CA LYS A 255 21.71 -1.24 7.40
C LYS A 255 22.06 -1.24 5.91
N GLU A 256 21.85 -2.35 5.23
CA GLU A 256 22.11 -2.50 3.79
C GLU A 256 21.21 -1.59 2.96
N GLU A 257 19.94 -1.48 3.37
CA GLU A 257 18.94 -0.63 2.74
C GLU A 257 19.06 0.84 3.15
N GLY A 258 20.01 1.18 4.03
CA GLY A 258 20.33 2.56 4.41
C GLY A 258 19.50 3.13 5.55
N TYR A 259 18.95 2.28 6.40
CA TYR A 259 18.21 2.68 7.58
C TYR A 259 19.06 2.59 8.85
N ARG A 260 18.89 3.60 9.71
CA ARG A 260 19.33 3.60 11.11
C ARG A 260 18.14 3.86 12.00
N ILE A 261 18.03 3.12 13.09
CA ILE A 261 16.90 3.23 14.03
C ILE A 261 17.37 3.51 15.44
N TYR A 262 16.59 4.34 16.15
CA TYR A 262 16.89 4.77 17.49
C TYR A 262 15.61 4.83 18.32
N LEU A 263 15.66 4.30 19.55
CA LEU A 263 14.59 4.52 20.52
C LEU A 263 14.80 5.88 21.19
N ILE A 264 13.75 6.68 21.23
CA ILE A 264 13.73 7.96 21.95
C ILE A 264 13.28 7.70 23.37
N LYS A 265 14.19 7.89 24.31
CA LYS A 265 13.95 7.71 25.76
C LYS A 265 14.00 9.06 26.46
N PRO A 266 13.11 9.33 27.44
CA PRO A 266 13.28 10.48 28.30
C PRO A 266 14.66 10.40 29.00
N LEU A 267 15.33 11.54 29.15
CA LEU A 267 16.52 11.56 29.99
C LEU A 267 16.09 11.35 31.45
N PRO A 268 16.80 10.49 32.21
CA PRO A 268 16.58 10.40 33.63
C PRO A 268 16.87 11.78 34.23
N ILE A 269 15.90 12.34 34.92
CA ILE A 269 16.14 13.54 35.75
C ILE A 269 17.12 13.10 36.82
N SER A 270 18.38 13.52 36.72
CA SER A 270 19.35 13.27 37.78
C SER A 270 18.87 13.96 39.07
N ALA A 271 18.67 13.19 40.14
CA ALA A 271 18.23 13.66 41.43
C ALA A 271 19.23 14.64 42.10
N ASP A 272 20.35 14.93 41.45
CA ASP A 272 21.46 15.72 42.02
C ASP A 272 21.45 17.22 41.67
N SER A 273 20.36 17.78 41.10
CA SER A 273 20.23 19.23 40.99
C SER A 273 19.63 19.85 42.28
N SER A 274 20.24 19.58 43.42
CA SER A 274 19.92 20.23 44.71
C SER A 274 20.52 21.63 44.84
N THR A 275 20.70 22.34 43.74
CA THR A 275 21.09 23.77 43.77
C THR A 275 20.26 24.57 42.77
N ALA A 276 19.00 24.79 43.14
CA ALA A 276 18.27 25.96 42.68
C ALA A 276 17.16 26.30 43.66
N GLY A 277 17.46 27.27 44.50
CA GLY A 277 16.45 27.97 45.29
C GLY A 277 15.46 28.68 44.37
N SER A 278 14.26 28.86 44.94
CA SER A 278 13.15 29.64 44.39
C SER A 278 12.18 28.91 43.47
N GLY A 279 11.04 28.64 44.06
CA GLY A 279 9.86 28.03 43.50
C GLY A 279 9.23 28.77 42.33
N SER A 280 9.57 28.34 41.14
CA SER A 280 8.73 28.52 39.97
C SER A 280 8.57 27.18 39.28
N LYS A 281 7.32 26.69 39.25
CA LYS A 281 6.90 25.55 38.46
C LYS A 281 7.36 25.81 37.02
N PRO A 282 8.08 24.89 36.36
CA PRO A 282 8.43 25.10 34.93
C PRO A 282 7.15 25.31 34.13
N PRO A 283 7.16 26.23 33.15
CA PRO A 283 6.00 26.44 32.30
C PRO A 283 5.69 25.13 31.56
N SER A 284 4.41 24.76 31.54
CA SER A 284 3.86 23.63 30.82
C SER A 284 4.23 23.77 29.35
N GLY A 285 5.26 23.02 28.88
CA GLY A 285 5.74 23.08 27.48
C GLY A 285 7.24 22.89 27.32
N GLN A 286 8.01 22.68 28.37
CA GLN A 286 9.43 22.34 28.22
C GLN A 286 9.56 20.93 27.65
N ASN A 287 10.21 20.85 26.48
CA ASN A 287 10.65 19.61 25.88
C ASN A 287 11.46 18.82 26.91
N GLU A 288 10.90 17.70 27.37
CA GLU A 288 11.68 16.72 28.12
C GLU A 288 12.92 16.40 27.26
N MET A 289 14.09 16.64 27.82
CA MET A 289 15.33 16.27 27.13
C MET A 289 15.27 14.77 26.89
N ALA A 290 15.36 14.37 25.63
CA ALA A 290 15.26 12.97 25.24
C ALA A 290 16.57 12.51 24.62
N MET A 291 16.96 11.28 24.93
CA MET A 291 18.15 10.64 24.36
C MET A 291 17.74 9.65 23.27
N ALA A 292 18.43 9.70 22.12
CA ALA A 292 18.28 8.71 21.06
C ALA A 292 19.28 7.56 21.28
N VAL A 293 18.78 6.37 21.56
CA VAL A 293 19.57 5.16 21.75
C VAL A 293 19.46 4.28 20.51
N GLY A 294 20.61 4.04 19.85
CA GLY A 294 20.65 3.16 18.69
C GLY A 294 20.20 1.74 19.04
N VAL A 295 19.37 1.16 18.18
CA VAL A 295 18.87 -0.22 18.33
C VAL A 295 19.00 -0.97 16.99
N THR A 296 18.99 -2.29 17.06
CA THR A 296 18.96 -3.17 15.87
C THR A 296 17.54 -3.64 15.57
N GLY A 297 17.31 -4.07 14.33
CA GLY A 297 16.01 -4.65 13.96
C GLY A 297 15.62 -5.84 14.86
N ALA A 298 16.57 -6.72 15.12
CA ALA A 298 16.33 -7.91 15.97
C ALA A 298 15.90 -7.62 17.39
N GLN A 299 16.12 -6.39 17.90
CA GLN A 299 15.68 -5.99 19.25
C GLN A 299 14.20 -5.56 19.28
N ILE A 300 13.60 -5.29 18.14
CA ILE A 300 12.24 -4.76 18.07
C ILE A 300 11.27 -5.63 17.26
N ILE A 301 11.76 -6.66 16.53
CA ILE A 301 10.92 -7.54 15.73
C ILE A 301 11.13 -9.01 16.10
N GLU A 302 10.05 -9.76 16.15
CA GLU A 302 10.04 -11.20 16.34
C GLU A 302 8.95 -11.86 15.48
N PRO A 303 9.11 -13.14 15.06
CA PRO A 303 8.03 -13.90 14.43
C PRO A 303 6.82 -14.02 15.39
N ASP A 304 5.62 -13.94 14.85
CA ASP A 304 4.41 -14.16 15.65
C ASP A 304 4.18 -15.66 15.86
N SER A 305 4.34 -16.14 17.08
CA SER A 305 4.13 -17.55 17.44
C SER A 305 2.68 -18.03 17.21
N SER A 306 1.70 -17.12 17.20
CA SER A 306 0.30 -17.43 16.96
C SER A 306 -0.07 -17.45 15.48
N ASN A 307 0.72 -16.84 14.62
CA ASN A 307 0.50 -16.77 13.18
C ASN A 307 1.84 -16.69 12.42
N SER A 308 2.28 -17.81 11.85
CA SER A 308 3.55 -17.94 11.13
C SER A 308 3.70 -17.01 9.90
N ASN A 309 2.63 -16.35 9.47
CA ASN A 309 2.64 -15.38 8.39
C ASN A 309 2.84 -13.95 8.87
N ASN A 310 2.95 -13.73 10.17
CA ASN A 310 3.06 -12.41 10.78
C ASN A 310 4.33 -12.27 11.61
N TYR A 311 4.66 -11.01 11.88
CA TYR A 311 5.71 -10.57 12.79
C TYR A 311 5.12 -9.60 13.81
N LYS A 312 5.62 -9.64 15.03
CA LYS A 312 5.35 -8.65 16.07
C LYS A 312 6.48 -7.64 16.13
N VAL A 313 6.14 -6.35 16.10
CA VAL A 313 7.12 -5.28 16.31
C VAL A 313 6.77 -4.52 17.58
N THR A 314 7.68 -4.56 18.53
CA THR A 314 7.55 -3.91 19.84
C THR A 314 8.43 -2.67 19.88
N ILE A 315 7.82 -1.50 20.08
CA ILE A 315 8.50 -0.22 20.17
C ILE A 315 8.16 0.42 21.50
N PRO A 316 9.03 0.32 22.53
CA PRO A 316 8.79 0.97 23.80
C PRO A 316 8.96 2.50 23.66
N GLY A 317 7.85 3.20 23.55
CA GLY A 317 7.83 4.64 23.35
C GLY A 317 7.85 5.06 21.89
N LYS A 318 8.88 5.79 21.45
CA LYS A 318 8.99 6.39 20.13
C LYS A 318 10.24 5.90 19.41
N LEU A 319 10.07 5.40 18.19
CA LEU A 319 11.17 5.00 17.31
C LEU A 319 11.47 6.11 16.33
N MET A 320 12.72 6.59 16.29
CA MET A 320 13.22 7.42 15.23
C MET A 320 13.82 6.53 14.14
N VAL A 321 13.40 6.73 12.91
CA VAL A 321 13.90 6.05 11.71
C VAL A 321 14.60 7.09 10.85
N GLN A 322 15.87 6.90 10.60
CA GLN A 322 16.67 7.71 9.69
C GLN A 322 16.95 6.92 8.43
N TYR A 323 16.70 7.52 7.27
CA TYR A 323 17.04 6.95 5.96
C TYR A 323 18.12 7.80 5.31
N ASP A 324 19.24 7.17 4.90
CA ASP A 324 20.45 7.87 4.51
C ASP A 324 20.74 7.85 3.00
N LYS A 325 20.06 6.99 2.21
CA LYS A 325 20.39 6.82 0.79
C LYS A 325 19.82 7.91 -0.12
N GLU A 326 18.78 8.61 0.30
CA GLU A 326 18.16 9.67 -0.49
C GLU A 326 17.99 10.95 0.32
N PRO A 327 18.18 12.12 -0.30
CA PRO A 327 17.92 13.39 0.35
C PRO A 327 16.41 13.59 0.56
N ALA A 328 16.06 14.32 1.60
CA ALA A 328 14.69 14.75 1.81
C ALA A 328 14.18 15.56 0.61
N SER A 329 12.88 15.39 0.27
CA SER A 329 12.24 16.17 -0.79
C SER A 329 12.44 17.67 -0.57
N LYS A 330 12.72 18.42 -1.66
CA LYS A 330 12.81 19.88 -1.62
C LYS A 330 11.56 20.57 -1.06
N TYR A 331 10.38 19.96 -1.21
CA TYR A 331 9.11 20.45 -0.65
C TYR A 331 9.05 20.29 0.86
N TYR A 332 9.59 19.19 1.36
CA TYR A 332 9.75 18.97 2.81
C TYR A 332 10.71 19.99 3.41
N LEU A 333 11.87 20.18 2.80
CA LEU A 333 12.90 21.10 3.29
C LEU A 333 12.42 22.55 3.31
N LYS A 334 11.58 22.98 2.37
CA LYS A 334 10.98 24.32 2.36
C LYS A 334 10.02 24.59 3.52
N LYS A 335 9.36 23.55 4.05
CA LYS A 335 8.40 23.66 5.16
C LYS A 335 8.98 23.32 6.52
N SER A 336 10.08 22.55 6.56
CA SER A 336 10.73 22.27 7.84
C SER A 336 11.48 23.53 8.28
N THR A 337 11.03 24.16 9.36
CA THR A 337 11.75 25.23 10.07
C THR A 337 13.08 24.74 10.69
N PHE A 338 13.44 23.49 10.50
CA PHE A 338 14.74 22.93 10.87
C PHE A 338 15.79 23.33 9.83
N ILE A 339 16.41 24.36 10.14
CA ILE A 339 17.42 25.07 9.44
C ILE A 339 18.74 24.32 9.34
N ALA A 340 19.22 24.32 8.18
CA ALA A 340 20.47 24.89 7.70
C ALA A 340 21.61 24.95 8.75
N GLY A 341 22.02 23.81 9.22
CA GLY A 341 23.33 23.59 9.78
C GLY A 341 23.65 22.16 9.50
N ASN A 342 24.56 21.89 8.57
CA ASN A 342 25.12 20.56 8.25
C ASN A 342 24.16 19.38 8.49
N MET A 343 22.98 19.42 7.85
CA MET A 343 22.07 18.26 7.90
C MET A 343 22.71 17.11 7.15
N PRO A 344 22.82 15.93 7.79
CA PRO A 344 23.29 14.76 7.07
C PRO A 344 22.35 14.47 5.89
N VAL A 345 22.91 13.99 4.80
CA VAL A 345 22.15 13.43 3.69
C VAL A 345 21.16 12.42 4.29
N GLY A 346 19.85 12.59 3.96
CA GLY A 346 18.80 11.72 4.48
C GLY A 346 17.67 12.46 5.21
N PHE A 347 16.68 11.71 5.62
CA PHE A 347 15.53 12.26 6.33
C PHE A 347 15.16 11.41 7.56
N ARG A 348 14.42 12.02 8.49
CA ARG A 348 13.99 11.37 9.73
C ARG A 348 12.48 11.30 9.79
N SER A 349 12.01 10.13 10.20
CA SER A 349 10.61 9.86 10.52
C SER A 349 10.52 9.23 11.90
N TYR A 350 9.34 9.30 12.49
CA TYR A 350 9.11 8.74 13.81
C TYR A 350 7.89 7.84 13.77
N VAL A 351 7.97 6.75 14.53
CA VAL A 351 6.89 5.77 14.72
C VAL A 351 6.55 5.73 16.20
N THR A 352 5.29 5.93 16.52
CA THR A 352 4.74 5.71 17.87
C THR A 352 3.68 4.63 17.76
N VAL A 353 3.77 3.62 18.60
CA VAL A 353 2.81 2.51 18.66
C VAL A 353 1.84 2.74 19.80
N LYS A 354 0.53 2.58 19.53
CA LYS A 354 -0.54 2.81 20.51
C LYS A 354 -0.93 1.54 21.30
N THR A 355 -0.43 0.40 20.85
CA THR A 355 -0.68 -0.94 21.41
C THR A 355 0.63 -1.52 21.94
N PRO A 356 0.64 -2.60 22.71
CA PRO A 356 1.88 -3.23 23.16
C PRO A 356 2.83 -3.64 22.05
N PHE A 357 2.29 -4.01 20.90
CA PHE A 357 3.03 -4.34 19.67
C PHE A 357 2.16 -4.07 18.45
N ILE A 358 2.77 -3.93 17.28
CA ILE A 358 2.07 -3.94 15.98
C ILE A 358 2.33 -5.27 15.28
N SER A 359 1.31 -5.75 14.57
CA SER A 359 1.41 -6.95 13.73
C SER A 359 1.68 -6.55 12.28
N LEU A 360 2.74 -7.14 11.70
CA LEU A 360 3.10 -7.00 10.28
C LEU A 360 2.90 -8.33 9.58
N ASN A 361 2.41 -8.31 8.36
CA ASN A 361 2.48 -9.49 7.49
C ASN A 361 3.88 -9.60 6.80
N LYS A 362 4.15 -10.71 6.11
CA LYS A 362 5.41 -10.95 5.39
C LYS A 362 5.76 -9.90 4.34
N MET A 363 4.77 -9.14 3.85
CA MET A 363 4.95 -8.07 2.88
C MET A 363 5.30 -6.72 3.53
N GLY A 364 5.48 -6.67 4.84
CA GLY A 364 5.77 -5.43 5.56
C GLY A 364 4.57 -4.50 5.70
N ILE A 365 3.36 -5.05 5.66
CA ILE A 365 2.12 -4.29 5.78
C ILE A 365 1.60 -4.45 7.20
N ILE A 366 1.24 -3.35 7.83
CA ILE A 366 0.65 -3.34 9.17
C ILE A 366 -0.78 -3.84 9.08
N ASN A 367 -1.12 -4.85 9.89
CA ASN A 367 -2.44 -5.47 9.88
C ASN A 367 -3.55 -4.51 10.35
N ASN A 368 -3.24 -3.61 11.30
CA ASN A 368 -4.16 -2.56 11.74
C ASN A 368 -3.44 -1.20 11.73
N PRO A 369 -3.61 -0.36 10.69
CA PRO A 369 -2.95 0.93 10.58
C PRO A 369 -3.29 1.91 11.72
N ALA A 370 -4.42 1.74 12.42
CA ALA A 370 -4.81 2.59 13.54
C ALA A 370 -3.91 2.45 14.77
N ASP A 371 -3.13 1.35 14.85
CA ASP A 371 -2.21 1.09 15.96
C ASP A 371 -0.93 1.92 15.89
N VAL A 372 -0.70 2.63 14.79
CA VAL A 372 0.54 3.37 14.52
C VAL A 372 0.26 4.84 14.23
N GLU A 373 1.10 5.70 14.80
CA GLU A 373 1.15 7.11 14.46
C GLU A 373 2.54 7.45 13.90
N TYR A 374 2.53 8.11 12.74
CA TYR A 374 3.75 8.59 12.09
C TYR A 374 3.94 10.08 12.33
N SER A 375 5.20 10.51 12.39
CA SER A 375 5.58 11.92 12.35
C SER A 375 6.92 12.11 11.62
N GLY A 376 7.33 13.35 11.39
CA GLY A 376 8.52 13.65 10.61
C GLY A 376 8.26 13.54 9.10
N TYR A 377 9.21 12.95 8.36
CA TYR A 377 9.15 12.93 6.89
C TYR A 377 7.93 12.16 6.35
N TRP A 378 7.59 11.00 6.91
CA TRP A 378 6.51 10.15 6.40
C TRP A 378 5.12 10.81 6.41
N ILE A 379 4.88 11.83 7.24
CA ILE A 379 3.57 12.54 7.18
C ILE A 379 3.41 13.43 5.94
N TYR A 380 4.48 13.71 5.21
CA TYR A 380 4.42 14.43 3.93
C TYR A 380 4.07 13.51 2.76
N GLU A 381 4.35 12.23 2.90
CA GLU A 381 3.97 11.20 1.94
C GLU A 381 2.51 10.82 2.18
N LYS A 382 1.63 11.31 1.33
CA LYS A 382 0.18 11.11 1.42
C LYS A 382 -0.33 10.30 0.23
N ALA A 383 -1.62 10.35 -0.05
CA ALA A 383 -2.27 9.53 -1.07
C ALA A 383 -1.59 9.61 -2.46
N ALA A 384 -0.98 10.75 -2.82
CA ALA A 384 -0.26 10.87 -4.09
C ALA A 384 1.09 10.12 -4.14
N ASN A 385 1.65 9.74 -2.99
CA ASN A 385 2.90 8.97 -2.91
C ASN A 385 2.66 7.47 -2.73
N MET A 386 1.40 7.06 -2.56
CA MET A 386 1.06 5.65 -2.35
C MET A 386 1.42 4.80 -3.57
N LEU A 387 1.98 3.64 -3.28
CA LEU A 387 2.21 2.57 -4.25
C LEU A 387 1.37 1.36 -3.86
N PRO A 388 0.97 0.52 -4.83
CA PRO A 388 0.27 -0.70 -4.50
C PRO A 388 1.15 -1.65 -3.67
N PHE A 389 0.55 -2.37 -2.73
CA PHE A 389 1.27 -3.27 -1.84
C PHE A 389 1.99 -4.41 -2.56
N ASN A 390 1.52 -4.79 -3.74
CA ASN A 390 2.19 -5.76 -4.60
C ASN A 390 3.31 -5.13 -5.47
N TYR A 391 3.59 -3.83 -5.33
CA TYR A 391 4.72 -3.21 -6.00
C TYR A 391 6.05 -3.69 -5.39
N ALA A 392 6.97 -4.09 -6.25
CA ALA A 392 8.37 -4.32 -5.93
C ALA A 392 9.23 -3.62 -7.00
N PRO A 393 10.28 -2.87 -6.64
CA PRO A 393 11.20 -2.30 -7.63
C PRO A 393 12.01 -3.42 -8.27
N GLU A 394 12.10 -3.36 -9.61
CA GLU A 394 12.98 -4.24 -10.41
C GLU A 394 14.45 -3.83 -10.26
#